data_d218979beea720a37322f16e5dabf20e
#
_entry.id   d218979beea720a37322f16e5dabf20e
#
_cell.length_a   1.000
_cell.length_b   1.000
_cell.length_c   1.000
_cell.angle_alpha   90.00
_cell.angle_beta   90.00
_cell.angle_gamma   90.00
#
_symmetry.space_group_name_H-M   'P 1'
#
loop_
_entity.id
_entity.type
_entity.pdbx_description
1 polymer ?
#
loop_
_entity_poly.entity_id
_entity_poly.type
_entity_poly.pdbx_seq_one_letter_code
_entity_poly.pdbx_strand_id
1 'polypeptide(L)' 'MITITIKTDNAAFQDGNRAAEVARILRTLATKVVDVRGGCAPAHVYDVNGNNVGDVRLTGKDREL' A
#
# COMPACT_ATOMS: atom_id res chain seq x y z
N MET A 1 -7.21 -14.16 0.24
CA MET A 1 -7.21 -13.07 1.24
C MET A 1 -6.16 -12.03 0.85
N ILE A 2 -6.51 -10.78 1.03
CA ILE A 2 -5.59 -9.67 0.78
C ILE A 2 -5.23 -9.04 2.11
N THR A 3 -3.95 -8.93 2.39
CA THR A 3 -3.47 -8.29 3.61
C THR A 3 -2.56 -7.13 3.24
N ILE A 4 -2.89 -5.95 3.73
CA ILE A 4 -2.09 -4.74 3.51
C ILE A 4 -1.53 -4.31 4.86
N THR A 5 -0.22 -4.22 4.96
CA THR A 5 0.45 -3.76 6.17
C THR A 5 1.10 -2.41 5.91
N ILE A 6 0.83 -1.44 6.77
CA ILE A 6 1.44 -0.11 6.68
C ILE A 6 1.96 0.26 8.06
N LYS A 7 3.27 0.48 8.17
CA LYS A 7 3.90 0.97 9.40
C LYS A 7 3.84 2.49 9.39
N THR A 8 3.28 3.06 10.45
CA THR A 8 2.96 4.49 10.49
C THR A 8 3.80 5.26 11.49
N ASP A 9 4.99 4.77 11.80
CA ASP A 9 5.84 5.35 12.83
C ASP A 9 6.98 6.22 12.29
N ASN A 10 7.13 6.36 10.98
CA ASN A 10 8.18 7.22 10.44
C ASN A 10 7.70 8.67 10.23
N ALA A 11 8.61 9.53 9.77
CA ALA A 11 8.36 10.97 9.67
C ALA A 11 7.18 11.34 8.77
N ALA A 12 6.91 10.56 7.72
CA ALA A 12 5.82 10.85 6.79
C ALA A 12 4.43 10.78 7.46
N PHE A 13 4.35 10.11 8.61
CA PHE A 13 3.09 9.92 9.33
C PHE A 13 3.00 10.78 10.60
N GLN A 14 3.97 11.65 10.84
CA GLN A 14 4.02 12.47 12.04
C GLN A 14 3.30 13.81 11.85
N ASP A 15 3.14 14.55 12.95
CA ASP A 15 2.62 15.93 12.96
C ASP A 15 1.22 16.05 12.34
N GLY A 16 0.35 15.09 12.65
CA GLY A 16 -1.03 15.12 12.16
C GLY A 16 -1.21 14.63 10.74
N ASN A 17 -0.15 14.16 10.09
CA ASN A 17 -0.21 13.73 8.70
C ASN A 17 -0.61 12.26 8.52
N ARG A 18 -0.81 11.52 9.62
CA ARG A 18 -1.05 10.07 9.54
C ARG A 18 -2.22 9.72 8.62
N ALA A 19 -3.38 10.34 8.86
CA ALA A 19 -4.58 10.01 8.08
C ALA A 19 -4.41 10.36 6.61
N ALA A 20 -3.83 11.52 6.32
CA ALA A 20 -3.61 11.97 4.95
C ALA A 20 -2.63 11.05 4.21
N GLU A 21 -1.56 10.65 4.87
CA GLU A 21 -0.56 9.79 4.26
C GLU A 21 -1.10 8.38 4.02
N VAL A 22 -1.84 7.82 4.98
CA VAL A 22 -2.49 6.51 4.79
C VAL A 22 -3.47 6.58 3.63
N ALA A 23 -4.27 7.63 3.54
CA ALA A 23 -5.22 7.80 2.43
C ALA A 23 -4.51 7.88 1.08
N ARG A 24 -3.39 8.62 1.01
CA ARG A 24 -2.60 8.73 -0.21
C ARG A 24 -2.07 7.36 -0.65
N ILE A 25 -1.52 6.60 0.29
CA ILE A 25 -1.00 5.25 0.02
C ILE A 25 -2.12 4.35 -0.50
N LEU A 26 -3.28 4.36 0.15
CA LEU A 26 -4.40 3.51 -0.26
C LEU A 26 -4.91 3.89 -1.65
N ARG A 27 -4.96 5.17 -1.99
CA ARG A 27 -5.34 5.62 -3.33
C ARG A 27 -4.33 5.14 -4.37
N THR A 28 -3.05 5.22 -4.08
CA THR A 28 -2.00 4.74 -4.98
C THR A 28 -2.14 3.25 -5.21
N LEU A 29 -2.35 2.48 -4.14
CA LEU A 29 -2.54 1.03 -4.26
C LEU A 29 -3.79 0.69 -5.07
N ALA A 30 -4.89 1.42 -4.84
CA ALA A 30 -6.13 1.20 -5.59
C ALA A 30 -5.91 1.40 -7.08
N THR A 31 -5.21 2.45 -7.48
CA THR A 31 -4.90 2.73 -8.88
C THR A 31 -4.06 1.63 -9.48
N LYS A 32 -3.02 1.18 -8.77
CA LYS A 32 -2.13 0.14 -9.28
C LYS A 32 -2.82 -1.21 -9.43
N VAL A 33 -3.71 -1.56 -8.51
CA VAL A 33 -4.45 -2.82 -8.61
C VAL A 33 -5.36 -2.83 -9.84
N VAL A 34 -6.00 -1.71 -10.15
CA VAL A 34 -6.88 -1.60 -11.31
C VAL A 34 -6.08 -1.60 -12.61
N ASP A 35 -4.93 -0.92 -12.63
CA ASP A 35 -4.15 -0.73 -13.85
C ASP A 35 -3.36 -1.98 -14.25
N VAL A 36 -3.01 -2.83 -13.30
CA VAL A 36 -2.20 -4.01 -13.57
C VAL A 36 -3.11 -5.16 -13.95
N ARG A 37 -3.20 -5.43 -15.24
CA ARG A 37 -3.96 -6.57 -15.75
C ARG A 37 -3.31 -7.87 -15.30
N GLY A 38 -4.14 -8.81 -14.87
CA GLY A 38 -3.66 -10.06 -14.31
C GLY A 38 -3.38 -9.96 -12.83
N GLY A 39 -3.67 -8.80 -12.24
CA GLY A 39 -3.80 -8.67 -10.81
C GLY A 39 -2.54 -8.76 -9.99
N CYS A 40 -1.46 -8.18 -10.45
CA CYS A 40 -0.28 -8.06 -9.62
C CYS A 40 -0.37 -6.78 -8.78
N ALA A 41 -0.87 -6.90 -7.56
CA ALA A 41 -0.74 -5.81 -6.61
C ALA A 41 0.74 -5.59 -6.30
N PRO A 42 1.19 -4.34 -6.06
CA PRO A 42 2.58 -4.11 -5.69
C PRO A 42 2.90 -4.83 -4.38
N ALA A 43 4.05 -5.49 -4.34
CA ALA A 43 4.44 -6.24 -3.15
C ALA A 43 4.87 -5.35 -1.99
N HIS A 44 5.25 -4.11 -2.28
CA HIS A 44 5.77 -3.19 -1.27
C HIS A 44 5.02 -1.88 -1.27
N VAL A 45 4.94 -1.26 -0.10
CA VAL A 45 4.28 0.03 0.11
C VAL A 45 5.34 1.07 0.46
N TYR A 46 5.29 2.22 -0.19
CA TYR A 46 6.26 3.29 0.02
C TYR A 46 5.57 4.56 0.51
N ASP A 47 6.24 5.27 1.41
CA ASP A 47 5.77 6.58 1.86
C ASP A 47 6.11 7.66 0.83
N VAL A 48 5.73 8.91 1.12
CA VAL A 48 5.96 10.04 0.23
C VAL A 48 7.46 10.30 0.01
N ASN A 49 8.30 9.87 0.94
CA ASN A 49 9.75 10.03 0.86
C ASN A 49 10.46 8.84 0.18
N GLY A 50 9.70 7.85 -0.26
CA GLY A 50 10.26 6.68 -0.93
C GLY A 50 10.76 5.59 0.00
N ASN A 51 10.44 5.67 1.30
CA ASN A 51 10.81 4.63 2.26
C ASN A 51 9.81 3.48 2.23
N ASN A 52 10.30 2.25 2.30
CA ASN A 52 9.43 1.08 2.40
C ASN A 52 8.78 1.07 3.78
N VAL A 53 7.45 1.13 3.83
CA VAL A 53 6.70 1.17 5.08
C VAL A 53 5.75 -0.01 5.25
N GLY A 54 5.75 -0.95 4.31
CA GLY A 54 4.89 -2.11 4.44
C GLY A 54 4.87 -2.99 3.22
N ASP A 55 3.87 -3.85 3.16
CA ASP A 55 3.71 -4.77 2.05
C ASP A 55 2.24 -5.06 1.78
N VAL A 56 2.00 -5.65 0.61
CA VAL A 56 0.71 -6.18 0.21
C VAL A 56 0.89 -7.68 0.01
N ARG A 57 0.07 -8.47 0.68
CA ARG A 57 0.14 -9.92 0.59
C ARG A 57 -1.16 -10.48 0.04
N LEU A 58 -1.06 -11.27 -1.01
CA LEU A 58 -2.20 -11.94 -1.63
C LEU A 58 -2.08 -13.43 -1.38
N THR A 59 -3.15 -14.05 -0.91
CA THR A 59 -3.18 -15.49 -0.67
C THR A 59 -4.47 -16.09 -1.24
N GLY A 60 -4.45 -17.40 -1.49
CA GLY A 60 -5.61 -18.10 -2.04
C GLY A 60 -5.95 -17.60 -3.44
N LYS A 61 -7.23 -17.42 -3.71
CA LYS A 61 -7.71 -16.97 -5.02
C LYS A 61 -7.30 -15.54 -5.36
N ASP A 62 -6.96 -14.74 -4.36
CA ASP A 62 -6.59 -13.35 -4.57
C ASP A 62 -5.24 -13.22 -5.26
N ARG A 63 -4.46 -14.28 -5.33
CA ARG A 63 -3.20 -14.29 -6.07
C ARG A 63 -3.39 -14.14 -7.57
N GLU A 64 -4.61 -14.30 -8.05
CA GLU A 64 -4.97 -14.25 -9.47
C GLU A 64 -5.76 -12.99 -9.85
N LEU A 65 -5.70 -11.98 -9.02
CA LEU A 65 -6.44 -10.74 -9.27
C LEU A 65 -6.19 -10.16 -10.66
#